data_baf7a27668e4d3afeab1579a30eae9cb
#
_entry.id   baf7a27668e4d3afeab1579a30eae9cb
#
_cell.length_a   1.000
_cell.length_b   1.000
_cell.length_c   1.000
_cell.angle_alpha   90.00
_cell.angle_beta   90.00
_cell.angle_gamma   90.00
#
_symmetry.space_group_name_H-M   'P 1'
#
loop_
_entity.id
_entity.type
_entity.pdbx_description
1 polymer ?
#
loop_
_entity_poly.entity_id
_entity_poly.type
_entity_poly.pdbx_seq_one_letter_code
_entity_poly.pdbx_strand_id
1 'polypeptide(L)'
;RRKELPPACLSSELRSPQMRDIQKLIPAEAIVYGRLPLMITENCLVQNETGCHLSEAGDAVPQQAPCRKPNDLQDRTGAKFPLLPAYGHRTEIQNSAPVWLADKPEWKHCGLTYARLRFTTEAPAECADIFRAYQTGAPASGPFTRGLYYRGVD
;
A
#
# COMPACT_ATOMS: atom_id res chain seq x y z
N ARG A 1 -33.22 9.47 -11.56
CA ARG A 1 -32.09 9.58 -10.58
C ARG A 1 -30.84 9.04 -11.25
N ARG A 2 -29.85 9.87 -11.58
CA ARG A 2 -28.52 9.39 -11.93
C ARG A 2 -28.01 8.62 -10.72
N LYS A 3 -27.70 7.31 -10.90
CA LYS A 3 -26.99 6.54 -9.89
C LYS A 3 -25.61 7.21 -9.74
N GLU A 4 -25.34 7.81 -8.58
CA GLU A 4 -24.00 8.28 -8.26
C GLU A 4 -23.07 7.09 -8.30
N LEU A 5 -22.08 7.13 -9.18
CA LEU A 5 -21.05 6.09 -9.24
C LEU A 5 -20.16 6.20 -8.00
N PRO A 6 -19.75 5.07 -7.42
CA PRO A 6 -18.76 5.11 -6.35
C PRO A 6 -17.44 5.70 -6.87
N PRO A 7 -16.62 6.31 -6.00
CA PRO A 7 -15.31 6.82 -6.40
C PRO A 7 -14.45 5.72 -7.00
N ALA A 8 -13.77 6.03 -8.11
CA ALA A 8 -12.81 5.12 -8.72
C ALA A 8 -11.51 5.09 -7.92
N CYS A 9 -11.02 3.89 -7.58
CA CYS A 9 -9.70 3.73 -6.98
C CYS A 9 -8.64 3.86 -8.09
N LEU A 10 -7.83 4.90 -8.02
CA LEU A 10 -6.81 5.18 -9.02
C LEU A 10 -5.58 4.29 -8.82
N SER A 11 -4.99 3.84 -9.92
CA SER A 11 -3.72 3.11 -9.89
C SER A 11 -2.62 3.96 -9.27
N SER A 12 -1.75 3.34 -8.46
CA SER A 12 -0.54 3.95 -7.92
C SER A 12 0.53 4.29 -8.98
N GLU A 13 0.31 3.86 -10.23
CA GLU A 13 1.18 4.15 -11.37
C GLU A 13 0.86 5.47 -12.07
N LEU A 14 -0.28 6.08 -11.74
CA LEU A 14 -0.69 7.35 -12.33
C LEU A 14 0.09 8.52 -11.73
N ARG A 15 0.50 9.43 -12.61
CA ARG A 15 1.06 10.73 -12.24
C ARG A 15 -0.04 11.69 -11.80
N SER A 16 0.34 12.65 -10.97
CA SER A 16 -0.55 13.72 -10.49
C SER A 16 -1.37 14.42 -11.60
N PRO A 17 -0.82 14.77 -12.78
CA PRO A 17 -1.62 15.34 -13.87
C PRO A 17 -2.70 14.38 -14.39
N GLN A 18 -2.37 13.09 -14.55
CA GLN A 18 -3.34 12.07 -15.03
C GLN A 18 -4.47 11.88 -14.01
N MET A 19 -4.14 11.83 -12.71
CA MET A 19 -5.15 11.77 -11.64
C MET A 19 -6.10 12.96 -11.71
N ARG A 20 -5.57 14.16 -11.93
CA ARG A 20 -6.36 15.39 -12.06
C ARG A 20 -7.30 15.36 -13.26
N ASP A 21 -6.88 14.79 -14.38
CA ASP A 21 -7.72 14.69 -15.57
C ASP A 21 -8.86 13.68 -15.38
N ILE A 22 -8.60 12.54 -14.77
CA ILE A 22 -9.63 11.52 -14.47
C ILE A 22 -10.70 12.11 -13.55
N GLN A 23 -10.31 12.86 -12.54
CA GLN A 23 -11.24 13.42 -11.56
C GLN A 23 -12.16 14.50 -12.10
N LYS A 24 -11.83 15.13 -13.22
CA LYS A 24 -12.77 16.00 -13.94
C LYS A 24 -13.99 15.24 -14.46
N LEU A 25 -13.85 13.92 -14.61
CA LEU A 25 -14.85 13.04 -15.20
C LEU A 25 -15.64 12.25 -14.15
N ILE A 26 -14.96 11.73 -13.13
CA ILE A 26 -15.54 10.87 -12.09
C ILE A 26 -14.90 11.15 -10.71
N PRO A 27 -15.66 10.99 -9.61
CA PRO A 27 -15.07 10.99 -8.28
C PRO A 27 -13.98 9.92 -8.16
N ALA A 28 -12.86 10.25 -7.51
CA ALA A 28 -11.74 9.33 -7.43
C ALA A 28 -11.04 9.36 -6.05
N GLU A 29 -10.42 8.23 -5.70
CA GLU A 29 -9.52 8.10 -4.57
C GLU A 29 -8.13 7.65 -5.02
N ALA A 30 -7.09 8.04 -4.30
CA ALA A 30 -5.73 7.57 -4.52
C ALA A 30 -5.05 7.25 -3.19
N ILE A 31 -4.09 6.31 -3.24
CA ILE A 31 -3.22 6.01 -2.10
C ILE A 31 -2.21 7.14 -1.96
N VAL A 32 -2.26 7.85 -0.83
CA VAL A 32 -1.32 8.93 -0.50
C VAL A 32 -0.33 8.51 0.59
N TYR A 33 -0.64 7.43 1.32
CA TYR A 33 0.22 6.79 2.30
C TYR A 33 0.17 5.28 2.18
N GLY A 34 1.30 4.64 2.39
CA GLY A 34 1.43 3.20 2.63
C GLY A 34 2.44 2.52 1.72
N ARG A 35 2.75 1.28 2.07
CA ARG A 35 3.63 0.44 1.25
C ARG A 35 2.86 -0.05 0.03
N LEU A 36 3.42 0.20 -1.15
CA LEU A 36 2.83 -0.30 -2.40
C LEU A 36 3.26 -1.75 -2.63
N PRO A 37 2.36 -2.60 -3.15
CA PRO A 37 2.75 -3.93 -3.57
C PRO A 37 3.74 -3.86 -4.74
N LEU A 38 4.82 -4.62 -4.64
CA LEU A 38 5.80 -4.77 -5.72
C LEU A 38 5.46 -5.96 -6.60
N MET A 39 5.03 -7.06 -5.99
CA MET A 39 4.62 -8.26 -6.70
C MET A 39 3.78 -9.18 -5.80
N ILE A 40 3.04 -10.07 -6.43
CA ILE A 40 2.37 -11.21 -5.81
C ILE A 40 3.00 -12.47 -6.36
N THR A 41 3.47 -13.36 -5.47
CA THR A 41 4.04 -14.65 -5.87
C THR A 41 2.95 -15.71 -5.90
N GLU A 42 3.06 -16.70 -6.77
CA GLU A 42 2.13 -17.85 -6.80
C GLU A 42 2.31 -18.78 -5.59
N ASN A 43 3.47 -18.74 -4.93
CA ASN A 43 3.79 -19.58 -3.78
C ASN A 43 3.86 -18.76 -2.49
N CYS A 44 3.58 -19.42 -1.36
CA CYS A 44 3.81 -18.85 -0.04
C CYS A 44 5.31 -18.87 0.30
N LEU A 45 5.96 -17.71 0.30
CA LEU A 45 7.39 -17.62 0.62
C LEU A 45 7.69 -18.06 2.07
N VAL A 46 6.78 -17.77 3.00
CA VAL A 46 6.92 -18.14 4.42
C VAL A 46 6.84 -19.67 4.61
N GLN A 47 6.11 -20.38 3.75
CA GLN A 47 6.03 -21.84 3.79
C GLN A 47 7.39 -22.50 3.61
N ASN A 48 8.22 -21.98 2.71
CA ASN A 48 9.54 -22.54 2.42
C ASN A 48 10.47 -22.47 3.63
N GLU A 49 10.34 -21.41 4.44
CA GLU A 49 11.17 -21.20 5.62
C GLU A 49 10.63 -21.92 6.87
N THR A 50 9.34 -22.05 6.98
CA THR A 50 8.69 -22.54 8.22
C THR A 50 8.20 -23.99 8.12
N GLY A 51 8.25 -24.62 6.93
CA GLY A 51 7.68 -25.95 6.69
C GLY A 51 6.15 -25.97 6.88
N CYS A 52 5.47 -24.86 6.66
CA CYS A 52 4.02 -24.76 6.83
C CYS A 52 3.29 -25.56 5.73
N HIS A 53 2.39 -26.47 6.12
CA HIS A 53 1.59 -27.29 5.21
C HIS A 53 0.14 -26.82 5.08
N LEU A 54 -0.17 -25.60 5.52
CA LEU A 54 -1.55 -25.07 5.52
C LEU A 54 -2.12 -24.83 4.11
N SER A 55 -1.26 -24.71 3.09
CA SER A 55 -1.70 -24.62 1.69
C SER A 55 -2.46 -25.84 1.19
N GLU A 56 -2.31 -26.99 1.84
CA GLU A 56 -3.03 -28.22 1.53
C GLU A 56 -4.46 -28.23 2.10
N ALA A 57 -4.77 -27.32 3.03
CA ALA A 57 -6.04 -27.26 3.76
C ALA A 57 -7.09 -26.32 3.11
N GLY A 58 -6.83 -25.76 1.93
CA GLY A 58 -7.71 -24.85 1.22
C GLY A 58 -7.24 -23.38 1.23
N ASP A 59 -8.04 -22.49 0.62
CA ASP A 59 -7.63 -21.10 0.32
C ASP A 59 -7.64 -20.15 1.54
N ALA A 60 -8.28 -20.55 2.65
CA ALA A 60 -8.37 -19.73 3.85
C ALA A 60 -7.11 -19.84 4.71
N VAL A 61 -6.43 -18.72 4.95
CA VAL A 61 -5.26 -18.65 5.84
C VAL A 61 -5.70 -18.52 7.30
N PRO A 62 -5.48 -19.54 8.18
CA PRO A 62 -5.82 -19.45 9.60
C PRO A 62 -5.14 -18.29 10.31
N GLN A 63 -5.75 -17.79 11.40
CA GLN A 63 -5.19 -16.68 12.19
C GLN A 63 -3.81 -16.98 12.79
N GLN A 64 -3.56 -18.26 13.13
CA GLN A 64 -2.30 -18.72 13.75
C GLN A 64 -1.22 -19.06 12.71
N ALA A 65 -1.50 -18.92 11.42
CA ALA A 65 -0.56 -19.27 10.37
C ALA A 65 0.75 -18.44 10.50
N PRO A 66 1.92 -19.06 10.25
CA PRO A 66 3.21 -18.36 10.32
C PRO A 66 3.29 -17.11 9.44
N CYS A 67 2.63 -17.11 8.29
CA CYS A 67 2.59 -15.98 7.37
C CYS A 67 1.78 -14.76 7.89
N ARG A 68 1.02 -14.92 8.97
CA ARG A 68 0.32 -13.81 9.63
C ARG A 68 1.17 -13.05 10.64
N LYS A 69 2.33 -13.62 11.01
CA LYS A 69 3.33 -12.92 11.81
C LYS A 69 4.10 -11.96 10.91
N PRO A 70 4.75 -10.92 11.46
CA PRO A 70 5.66 -10.08 10.69
C PRO A 70 6.76 -10.93 10.06
N ASN A 71 6.86 -10.88 8.74
CA ASN A 71 7.90 -11.53 7.95
C ASN A 71 8.42 -10.53 6.94
N ASP A 72 9.72 -10.52 6.72
CA ASP A 72 10.37 -9.64 5.76
C ASP A 72 11.29 -10.44 4.83
N LEU A 73 11.28 -10.10 3.56
CA LEU A 73 12.37 -10.43 2.65
C LEU A 73 13.44 -9.36 2.79
N GLN A 74 14.70 -9.75 2.98
CA GLN A 74 15.81 -8.81 3.05
C GLN A 74 16.66 -8.91 1.80
N ASP A 75 16.96 -7.79 1.18
CA ASP A 75 17.88 -7.74 0.04
C ASP A 75 19.36 -7.66 0.49
N ARG A 76 20.27 -7.71 -0.47
CA ARG A 76 21.73 -7.63 -0.22
C ARG A 76 22.17 -6.29 0.39
N THR A 77 21.36 -5.26 0.34
CA THR A 77 21.64 -3.94 0.93
C THR A 77 21.10 -3.78 2.34
N GLY A 78 20.36 -4.80 2.83
CA GLY A 78 19.73 -4.79 4.14
C GLY A 78 18.32 -4.18 4.14
N ALA A 79 17.79 -3.77 2.98
CA ALA A 79 16.42 -3.26 2.90
C ALA A 79 15.43 -4.39 3.12
N LYS A 80 14.41 -4.14 3.95
CA LYS A 80 13.39 -5.11 4.34
C LYS A 80 12.09 -4.85 3.60
N PHE A 81 11.59 -5.88 2.95
CA PHE A 81 10.35 -5.89 2.16
C PHE A 81 9.32 -6.75 2.89
N PRO A 82 8.31 -6.16 3.53
CA PRO A 82 7.31 -6.92 4.25
C PRO A 82 6.55 -7.90 3.36
N LEU A 83 6.30 -9.09 3.89
CA LEU A 83 5.55 -10.16 3.26
C LEU A 83 4.16 -10.24 3.86
N LEU A 84 3.12 -10.07 3.04
CA LEU A 84 1.75 -10.21 3.46
C LEU A 84 1.10 -11.44 2.82
N PRO A 85 0.32 -12.22 3.60
CA PRO A 85 -0.45 -13.32 3.03
C PRO A 85 -1.54 -12.77 2.10
N ALA A 86 -1.63 -13.35 0.91
CA ALA A 86 -2.66 -13.07 -0.08
C ALA A 86 -3.54 -14.31 -0.30
N TYR A 87 -4.68 -14.11 -0.99
CA TYR A 87 -5.61 -15.19 -1.31
C TYR A 87 -4.92 -16.34 -2.04
N GLY A 88 -5.33 -17.57 -1.78
CA GLY A 88 -4.78 -18.77 -2.40
C GLY A 88 -3.36 -19.10 -1.95
N HIS A 89 -3.00 -18.80 -0.71
CA HIS A 89 -1.65 -19.05 -0.15
C HIS A 89 -0.50 -18.37 -0.91
N ARG A 90 -0.81 -17.27 -1.58
CA ARG A 90 0.18 -16.40 -2.24
C ARG A 90 0.83 -15.46 -1.25
N THR A 91 1.93 -14.86 -1.64
CA THR A 91 2.59 -13.81 -0.86
C THR A 91 2.61 -12.51 -1.65
N GLU A 92 2.10 -11.44 -1.06
CA GLU A 92 2.27 -10.08 -1.57
C GLU A 92 3.52 -9.48 -0.93
N ILE A 93 4.50 -9.10 -1.77
CA ILE A 93 5.73 -8.44 -1.33
C ILE A 93 5.50 -6.94 -1.40
N GLN A 94 5.68 -6.26 -0.25
CA GLN A 94 5.50 -4.82 -0.13
C GLN A 94 6.82 -4.07 -0.36
N ASN A 95 6.73 -2.82 -0.80
CA ASN A 95 7.89 -1.95 -0.88
C ASN A 95 8.52 -1.76 0.52
N SER A 96 9.85 -1.68 0.57
CA SER A 96 10.61 -1.45 1.80
C SER A 96 10.31 -0.11 2.46
N ALA A 97 9.89 0.90 1.70
CA ALA A 97 9.52 2.22 2.19
C ALA A 97 8.07 2.56 1.82
N PRO A 98 7.28 3.15 2.74
CA PRO A 98 5.93 3.61 2.41
C PRO A 98 5.96 4.85 1.51
N VAL A 99 4.94 5.01 0.70
CA VAL A 99 4.64 6.30 0.06
C VAL A 99 4.30 7.31 1.15
N TRP A 100 4.82 8.53 1.01
CA TRP A 100 4.52 9.65 1.89
C TRP A 100 4.27 10.91 1.06
N LEU A 101 3.09 11.48 1.20
CA LEU A 101 2.70 12.71 0.50
C LEU A 101 2.14 13.79 1.44
N ALA A 102 2.16 13.59 2.77
CA ALA A 102 1.56 14.52 3.73
C ALA A 102 2.10 15.95 3.59
N ASP A 103 3.42 16.08 3.42
CA ASP A 103 4.16 17.35 3.27
C ASP A 103 4.06 17.99 1.87
N LYS A 104 3.28 17.38 0.96
CA LYS A 104 3.10 17.85 -0.41
C LYS A 104 1.68 18.40 -0.60
N PRO A 105 1.51 19.71 -0.80
CA PRO A 105 0.18 20.29 -0.96
C PRO A 105 -0.50 19.86 -2.26
N GLU A 106 0.26 19.44 -3.26
CA GLU A 106 -0.23 19.17 -4.62
C GLU A 106 -1.28 18.05 -4.64
N TRP A 107 -1.16 17.02 -3.79
CA TRP A 107 -2.16 15.96 -3.74
C TRP A 107 -3.54 16.45 -3.26
N LYS A 108 -3.56 17.47 -2.38
CA LYS A 108 -4.80 18.11 -1.92
C LYS A 108 -5.48 18.89 -3.06
N HIS A 109 -4.69 19.40 -4.01
CA HIS A 109 -5.16 20.18 -5.15
C HIS A 109 -5.42 19.33 -6.41
N CYS A 110 -5.17 18.03 -6.35
CA CYS A 110 -5.53 17.13 -7.46
C CYS A 110 -7.05 16.95 -7.60
N GLY A 111 -7.87 17.39 -6.63
CA GLY A 111 -9.31 17.24 -6.65
C GLY A 111 -9.79 15.86 -6.19
N LEU A 112 -8.94 15.03 -5.55
CA LEU A 112 -9.32 13.70 -5.03
C LEU A 112 -10.50 13.82 -4.07
N THR A 113 -11.51 12.97 -4.28
CA THR A 113 -12.64 12.85 -3.37
C THR A 113 -12.19 12.24 -2.05
N TYR A 114 -11.31 11.25 -2.13
CA TYR A 114 -10.72 10.61 -0.97
C TYR A 114 -9.20 10.41 -1.14
N ALA A 115 -8.48 10.64 -0.05
CA ALA A 115 -7.07 10.30 0.09
C ALA A 115 -6.96 9.06 0.98
N ARG A 116 -6.50 7.94 0.43
CA ARG A 116 -6.41 6.67 1.16
C ARG A 116 -5.08 6.55 1.89
N LEU A 117 -5.14 6.32 3.20
CA LEU A 117 -4.01 5.87 4.00
C LEU A 117 -4.09 4.33 4.10
N ARG A 118 -3.16 3.64 3.43
CA ARG A 118 -3.11 2.17 3.40
C ARG A 118 -2.14 1.68 4.48
N PHE A 119 -2.67 1.30 5.62
CA PHE A 119 -1.90 0.67 6.69
C PHE A 119 -1.77 -0.83 6.46
N THR A 120 -0.58 -1.38 6.67
CA THR A 120 -0.27 -2.81 6.46
C THR A 120 0.53 -3.42 7.59
N THR A 121 1.59 -2.76 8.04
CA THR A 121 2.53 -3.26 9.06
C THR A 121 2.62 -2.34 10.27
N GLU A 122 1.97 -1.18 10.21
CA GLU A 122 2.03 -0.16 11.24
C GLU A 122 1.27 -0.57 12.50
N ALA A 123 1.85 -0.29 13.67
CA ALA A 123 1.16 -0.43 14.94
C ALA A 123 0.04 0.62 15.10
N PRO A 124 -0.99 0.38 15.94
CA PRO A 124 -2.10 1.33 16.11
C PRO A 124 -1.67 2.75 16.48
N ALA A 125 -0.63 2.90 17.32
CA ALA A 125 -0.10 4.21 17.68
C ALA A 125 0.52 4.93 16.46
N GLU A 126 1.28 4.21 15.63
CA GLU A 126 1.86 4.74 14.39
C GLU A 126 0.77 5.17 13.41
N CYS A 127 -0.30 4.39 13.28
CA CYS A 127 -1.45 4.78 12.44
C CYS A 127 -2.04 6.13 12.86
N ALA A 128 -2.18 6.34 14.18
CA ALA A 128 -2.70 7.61 14.71
C ALA A 128 -1.75 8.78 14.44
N ASP A 129 -0.44 8.58 14.59
CA ASP A 129 0.58 9.61 14.34
C ASP A 129 0.64 9.97 12.86
N ILE A 130 0.58 8.97 11.98
CA ILE A 130 0.53 9.17 10.53
C ILE A 130 -0.73 9.96 10.15
N PHE A 131 -1.89 9.59 10.70
CA PHE A 131 -3.13 10.31 10.45
C PHE A 131 -3.02 11.79 10.83
N ARG A 132 -2.46 12.10 12.00
CA ARG A 132 -2.20 13.49 12.45
C ARG A 132 -1.23 14.21 11.51
N ALA A 133 -0.18 13.52 11.02
CA ALA A 133 0.76 14.09 10.07
C ALA A 133 0.08 14.51 8.75
N TYR A 134 -0.90 13.71 8.27
CA TYR A 134 -1.69 14.05 7.08
C TYR A 134 -2.66 15.22 7.31
N GLN A 135 -3.16 15.40 8.52
CA GLN A 135 -3.96 16.58 8.88
C GLN A 135 -3.12 17.86 8.90
N THR A 136 -1.90 17.79 9.42
CA THR A 136 -1.02 18.95 9.62
C THR A 136 -0.08 19.22 8.44
N GLY A 137 0.11 18.29 7.53
CA GLY A 137 1.08 18.40 6.45
C GLY A 137 2.53 18.17 6.90
N ALA A 138 2.72 17.34 7.93
CA ALA A 138 4.05 17.11 8.50
C ALA A 138 4.95 16.28 7.55
N PRO A 139 6.28 16.48 7.60
CA PRO A 139 7.24 15.64 6.89
C PRO A 139 7.27 14.23 7.47
N ALA A 140 7.81 13.27 6.70
CA ALA A 140 8.04 11.92 7.18
C ALA A 140 9.10 11.90 8.27
N SER A 141 8.91 11.05 9.29
CA SER A 141 9.86 10.84 10.38
C SER A 141 10.89 9.75 10.10
N GLY A 142 10.73 8.98 9.01
CA GLY A 142 11.59 7.84 8.65
C GLY A 142 11.75 7.70 7.13
N PRO A 143 12.32 6.58 6.67
CA PRO A 143 12.46 6.30 5.24
C PRO A 143 11.11 6.29 4.53
N PHE A 144 11.04 6.93 3.38
CA PHE A 144 9.83 7.02 2.57
C PHE A 144 10.15 7.08 1.08
N THR A 145 9.13 6.89 0.25
CA THR A 145 9.16 7.13 -1.19
C THR A 145 8.02 8.05 -1.61
N ARG A 146 8.16 8.69 -2.76
CA ARG A 146 7.07 9.42 -3.42
C ARG A 146 6.29 8.54 -4.39
N GLY A 147 6.68 7.26 -4.52
CA GLY A 147 6.12 6.37 -5.54
C GLY A 147 6.33 6.94 -6.94
N LEU A 148 5.36 6.70 -7.81
CA LEU A 148 5.34 7.21 -9.18
C LEU A 148 4.58 8.53 -9.33
N TYR A 149 4.16 9.15 -8.24
CA TYR A 149 3.32 10.36 -8.22
C TYR A 149 3.87 11.50 -9.09
N TYR A 150 5.20 11.68 -9.13
CA TYR A 150 5.87 12.70 -9.93
C TYR A 150 6.42 12.19 -11.27
N ARG A 151 6.83 10.93 -11.34
CA ARG A 151 7.57 10.39 -12.48
C ARG A 151 6.72 9.61 -13.45
N GLY A 152 5.73 8.85 -12.96
CA GLY A 152 4.96 7.91 -13.77
C GLY A 152 5.76 6.66 -14.15
N VAL A 153 5.15 5.82 -14.97
CA VAL A 153 5.80 4.71 -15.69
C VAL A 153 6.10 5.23 -17.09
N ASP A 154 7.35 5.14 -17.52
CA ASP A 154 7.77 5.48 -18.88
C ASP A 154 7.46 4.32 -19.83
#